data_1db1c7a554461ff61eb4a592a2223a02
#
_entry.id   1db1c7a554461ff61eb4a592a2223a02
#
_cell.length_a   1.000
_cell.length_b   1.000
_cell.length_c   1.000
_cell.angle_alpha   90.00
_cell.angle_beta   90.00
_cell.angle_gamma   90.00
#
_symmetry.space_group_name_H-M   'P 1'
#
loop_
_entity.id
_entity.type
_entity.pdbx_description
1 polymer ?
#
loop_
_entity_poly.entity_id
_entity_poly.type
_entity_poly.pdbx_seq_one_letter_code
_entity_poly.pdbx_strand_id
1 'polypeptide(L)'
;MRATLPLKSPTVAFNCAIAIFMLLILALDAPTNAQMTIEVADTLSGVPAEQWNRLAGGNPFLSHEYLSALHETGCATGRTGWAPQYLLLKSGSRLAGAMPLYLKSHSFGEYVFDWAWADAYQRNGVAYYPKLLCAVPFTPVTGPRLLAGSDADRDRLLAAALELARDLEVSSFHCIFPTRAEALRMHAHGMMSRTTVQFHWSNRDYRGFDDFLATFSHDKRKKVKQERRKVEAAGIRYRWLEGDEIRERDWAFFHRCYRQTYREHGSTPYLNLEFFCRIGSLLPRHLVLIVAECDGAPVAASLNVRDTGRLCGRYWGALQHHAALHFETCYYQGIEYCIARGIATFEGGSRGEHKLARGLMPVEILSAHWLAHPEFAAAVGQFLAREAQGIDRYVDELADRAPYKRVNSEL
;
A
#
# COMPACT_ATOMS: atom_id res chain seq x y z
N MET A 1 23.32 -9.12 -53.08
CA MET A 1 22.90 -7.79 -52.57
C MET A 1 21.74 -7.99 -51.62
N ARG A 2 21.97 -7.98 -50.31
CA ARG A 2 20.96 -8.01 -49.26
C ARG A 2 20.85 -6.62 -48.67
N ALA A 3 19.72 -5.97 -48.85
CA ALA A 3 19.44 -4.68 -48.29
C ALA A 3 18.98 -4.87 -46.80
N THR A 4 19.79 -4.39 -45.91
CA THR A 4 19.46 -4.25 -44.49
C THR A 4 18.63 -2.98 -44.27
N LEU A 5 17.37 -3.14 -43.85
CA LEU A 5 16.56 -2.04 -43.35
C LEU A 5 16.88 -1.82 -41.86
N PRO A 6 17.06 -0.59 -41.42
CA PRO A 6 17.31 -0.32 -40.00
C PRO A 6 16.03 -0.42 -39.19
N LEU A 7 16.11 -1.17 -38.10
CA LEU A 7 15.11 -1.22 -37.01
C LEU A 7 14.98 0.18 -36.39
N LYS A 8 13.87 0.84 -36.65
CA LYS A 8 13.46 2.02 -35.90
C LYS A 8 12.96 1.54 -34.51
N SER A 9 13.69 1.87 -33.47
CA SER A 9 13.21 1.81 -32.10
C SER A 9 11.97 2.71 -31.96
N PRO A 10 10.86 2.26 -31.36
CA PRO A 10 9.79 3.15 -31.02
C PRO A 10 10.16 3.88 -29.72
N THR A 11 10.85 4.99 -29.82
CA THR A 11 10.83 6.01 -28.80
C THR A 11 9.44 6.63 -28.90
N VAL A 12 8.49 6.08 -28.14
CA VAL A 12 7.21 6.73 -27.92
C VAL A 12 7.53 7.97 -27.07
N ALA A 13 7.72 9.08 -27.76
CA ALA A 13 7.67 10.38 -27.16
C ALA A 13 6.26 10.52 -26.56
N PHE A 14 6.16 10.37 -25.25
CA PHE A 14 5.00 10.81 -24.49
C PHE A 14 4.96 12.34 -24.62
N ASN A 15 4.40 12.82 -25.70
CA ASN A 15 4.00 14.21 -25.80
C ASN A 15 2.88 14.41 -24.78
N CYS A 16 3.22 15.10 -23.72
CA CYS A 16 2.35 15.68 -22.72
C CYS A 16 1.52 16.79 -23.41
N ALA A 17 0.53 16.42 -24.17
CA ALA A 17 -0.44 17.35 -24.77
C ALA A 17 -1.73 16.61 -25.06
N ILE A 18 -2.40 16.17 -24.01
CA ILE A 18 -3.84 16.02 -24.04
C ILE A 18 -4.33 16.39 -22.63
N ALA A 19 -4.33 17.69 -22.33
CA ALA A 19 -5.30 18.26 -21.43
C ALA A 19 -6.65 18.25 -22.17
N ILE A 20 -7.24 17.08 -22.36
CA ILE A 20 -8.63 16.99 -22.78
C ILE A 20 -9.44 17.27 -21.53
N PHE A 21 -9.84 18.53 -21.38
CA PHE A 21 -10.96 18.93 -20.55
C PHE A 21 -12.22 18.25 -21.10
N MET A 22 -12.49 16.99 -20.73
CA MET A 22 -13.80 16.39 -20.89
C MET A 22 -14.62 16.69 -19.65
N LEU A 23 -15.47 17.72 -19.74
CA LEU A 23 -16.56 17.92 -18.82
C LEU A 23 -17.64 16.87 -19.17
N LEU A 24 -17.63 15.73 -18.50
CA LEU A 24 -18.74 14.79 -18.57
C LEU A 24 -19.87 15.30 -17.66
N ILE A 25 -20.89 15.90 -18.25
CA ILE A 25 -22.10 16.34 -17.55
C ILE A 25 -23.06 15.15 -17.49
N LEU A 26 -23.02 14.38 -16.42
CA LEU A 26 -24.10 13.46 -16.06
C LEU A 26 -25.11 14.21 -15.20
N ALA A 27 -26.21 14.66 -15.82
CA ALA A 27 -27.36 15.17 -15.11
C ALA A 27 -28.12 13.98 -14.52
N LEU A 28 -28.01 13.77 -13.20
CA LEU A 28 -28.87 12.83 -12.47
C LEU A 28 -29.74 13.64 -11.51
N ASP A 29 -31.05 13.59 -11.75
CA ASP A 29 -32.09 14.24 -10.95
C ASP A 29 -32.17 13.65 -9.54
N ALA A 30 -31.80 14.47 -8.54
CA ALA A 30 -32.19 14.31 -7.15
C ALA A 30 -32.38 15.70 -6.52
N PRO A 31 -33.34 15.91 -5.59
CA PRO A 31 -33.76 17.21 -5.13
C PRO A 31 -32.79 17.87 -4.15
N THR A 32 -31.75 18.41 -4.68
CA THR A 32 -30.94 19.52 -4.13
C THR A 32 -30.15 20.10 -5.29
N ASN A 33 -30.37 21.33 -5.63
CA ASN A 33 -30.06 22.06 -6.86
C ASN A 33 -28.53 22.33 -7.12
N ALA A 34 -27.66 21.40 -6.80
CA ALA A 34 -26.23 21.47 -7.16
C ALA A 34 -25.89 20.33 -8.14
N GLN A 35 -25.64 20.68 -9.38
CA GLN A 35 -25.23 19.76 -10.43
C GLN A 35 -23.95 19.01 -9.98
N MET A 36 -24.01 17.66 -9.92
CA MET A 36 -22.85 16.82 -9.65
C MET A 36 -22.02 16.68 -10.91
N THR A 37 -20.72 16.93 -10.81
CA THR A 37 -19.79 16.79 -11.93
C THR A 37 -18.62 15.89 -11.54
N ILE A 38 -18.10 15.14 -12.51
CA ILE A 38 -16.86 14.40 -12.39
C ILE A 38 -15.77 15.17 -13.15
N GLU A 39 -14.64 15.32 -12.49
CA GLU A 39 -13.43 15.91 -13.08
C GLU A 39 -12.26 14.94 -12.91
N VAL A 40 -11.40 14.84 -13.93
CA VAL A 40 -10.13 14.11 -13.84
C VAL A 40 -9.01 15.13 -13.65
N ALA A 41 -8.23 14.98 -12.58
CA ALA A 41 -7.11 15.87 -12.27
C ALA A 41 -5.78 15.09 -12.26
N ASP A 42 -4.76 15.66 -12.87
CA ASP A 42 -3.39 15.13 -12.90
C ASP A 42 -2.52 15.61 -11.73
N THR A 43 -3.08 16.48 -10.88
CA THR A 43 -2.44 17.02 -9.69
C THR A 43 -3.47 17.35 -8.61
N LEU A 44 -3.03 17.38 -7.35
CA LEU A 44 -3.86 17.84 -6.23
C LEU A 44 -3.67 19.33 -5.91
N SER A 45 -2.80 20.06 -6.61
CA SER A 45 -2.47 21.46 -6.30
C SER A 45 -3.68 22.40 -6.33
N GLY A 46 -4.70 22.09 -7.15
CA GLY A 46 -5.96 22.83 -7.23
C GLY A 46 -7.07 22.33 -6.29
N VAL A 47 -6.80 21.29 -5.50
CA VAL A 47 -7.78 20.67 -4.60
C VAL A 47 -7.53 21.16 -3.17
N PRO A 48 -8.51 21.78 -2.48
CA PRO A 48 -8.30 22.21 -1.09
C PRO A 48 -8.01 21.01 -0.18
N ALA A 49 -6.84 21.02 0.48
CA ALA A 49 -6.38 19.93 1.35
C ALA A 49 -7.42 19.57 2.43
N GLU A 50 -8.06 20.60 3.05
CA GLU A 50 -9.09 20.37 4.06
C GLU A 50 -10.28 19.55 3.52
N GLN A 51 -10.75 19.84 2.29
CA GLN A 51 -11.87 19.10 1.70
C GLN A 51 -11.47 17.66 1.38
N TRP A 52 -10.28 17.46 0.83
CA TRP A 52 -9.74 16.13 0.56
C TRP A 52 -9.55 15.32 1.85
N ASN A 53 -8.88 15.89 2.85
CA ASN A 53 -8.56 15.20 4.10
C ASN A 53 -9.80 14.83 4.92
N ARG A 54 -10.89 15.62 4.81
CA ARG A 54 -12.19 15.25 5.39
C ARG A 54 -12.72 13.94 4.80
N LEU A 55 -12.58 13.75 3.48
CA LEU A 55 -12.98 12.51 2.79
C LEU A 55 -12.02 11.36 3.08
N ALA A 56 -10.74 11.63 3.24
CA ALA A 56 -9.72 10.64 3.58
C ALA A 56 -9.87 10.06 5.01
N GLY A 57 -10.69 10.71 5.87
CA GLY A 57 -11.05 10.15 7.18
C GLY A 57 -9.89 9.97 8.14
N GLY A 58 -8.85 10.81 8.06
CA GLY A 58 -7.67 10.74 8.93
C GLY A 58 -6.65 9.64 8.57
N ASN A 59 -6.82 8.97 7.44
CA ASN A 59 -5.84 8.01 6.94
C ASN A 59 -4.60 8.74 6.41
N PRO A 60 -3.41 8.59 7.02
CA PRO A 60 -2.21 9.34 6.65
C PRO A 60 -1.74 9.08 5.22
N PHE A 61 -1.92 7.87 4.70
CA PHE A 61 -1.51 7.50 3.34
C PHE A 61 -2.42 8.08 2.25
N LEU A 62 -3.64 8.44 2.63
CA LEU A 62 -4.63 9.07 1.74
C LEU A 62 -4.73 10.57 1.96
N SER A 63 -3.95 11.13 2.87
CA SER A 63 -3.94 12.59 3.08
C SER A 63 -3.46 13.31 1.81
N HIS A 64 -3.98 14.52 1.62
CA HIS A 64 -3.56 15.39 0.53
C HIS A 64 -2.04 15.59 0.54
N GLU A 65 -1.47 15.76 1.72
CA GLU A 65 -0.04 16.00 1.96
C GLU A 65 0.81 14.80 1.52
N TYR A 66 0.39 13.57 1.84
CA TYR A 66 1.13 12.36 1.46
C TYR A 66 1.13 12.14 -0.04
N LEU A 67 -0.05 12.25 -0.66
CA LEU A 67 -0.21 12.06 -2.10
C LEU A 67 0.49 13.15 -2.89
N SER A 68 0.37 14.43 -2.47
CA SER A 68 1.10 15.54 -3.08
C SER A 68 2.60 15.37 -2.96
N ALA A 69 3.11 14.95 -1.80
CA ALA A 69 4.54 14.69 -1.60
C ALA A 69 5.08 13.65 -2.59
N LEU A 70 4.34 12.58 -2.89
CA LEU A 70 4.74 11.57 -3.88
C LEU A 70 4.92 12.16 -5.29
N HIS A 71 4.06 13.11 -5.67
CA HIS A 71 4.13 13.76 -7.00
C HIS A 71 5.19 14.82 -7.07
N GLU A 72 5.20 15.73 -6.12
CA GLU A 72 6.07 16.90 -6.09
C GLU A 72 7.54 16.53 -5.95
N THR A 73 7.85 15.41 -5.27
CA THR A 73 9.21 14.86 -5.18
C THR A 73 9.58 13.94 -6.35
N GLY A 74 8.69 13.78 -7.32
CA GLY A 74 8.93 12.96 -8.52
C GLY A 74 8.89 11.46 -8.29
N CYS A 75 8.47 10.98 -7.11
CA CYS A 75 8.41 9.54 -6.79
C CYS A 75 7.30 8.83 -7.55
N ALA A 76 6.11 9.43 -7.67
CA ALA A 76 4.97 8.88 -8.40
C ALA A 76 4.50 9.85 -9.49
N THR A 77 5.02 9.70 -10.70
CA THR A 77 4.74 10.56 -11.87
C THR A 77 4.62 9.71 -13.13
N GLY A 78 4.21 10.30 -14.25
CA GLY A 78 4.19 9.63 -15.54
C GLY A 78 5.57 9.06 -15.93
N ARG A 79 6.67 9.73 -15.55
CA ARG A 79 8.04 9.24 -15.80
C ARG A 79 8.39 7.99 -15.01
N THR A 80 7.81 7.82 -13.84
CA THR A 80 7.97 6.64 -12.99
C THR A 80 6.85 5.61 -13.18
N GLY A 81 6.04 5.76 -14.23
CA GLY A 81 4.95 4.87 -14.57
C GLY A 81 3.71 4.99 -13.67
N TRP A 82 3.56 6.10 -12.95
CA TRP A 82 2.44 6.43 -12.08
C TRP A 82 1.84 7.79 -12.47
N ALA A 83 1.22 7.88 -13.65
CA ALA A 83 0.60 9.15 -14.09
C ALA A 83 -0.72 9.38 -13.36
N PRO A 84 -0.86 10.44 -12.55
CA PRO A 84 -2.08 10.68 -11.78
C PRO A 84 -3.29 10.93 -12.68
N GLN A 85 -4.45 10.42 -12.26
CA GLN A 85 -5.76 10.56 -12.89
C GLN A 85 -6.83 10.68 -11.79
N TYR A 86 -6.64 11.56 -10.82
CA TYR A 86 -7.57 11.68 -9.69
C TYR A 86 -8.99 11.96 -10.17
N LEU A 87 -9.95 11.12 -9.77
CA LEU A 87 -11.35 11.45 -9.97
C LEU A 87 -11.83 12.33 -8.82
N LEU A 88 -12.45 13.45 -9.19
CA LEU A 88 -13.03 14.43 -8.27
C LEU A 88 -14.52 14.54 -8.54
N LEU A 89 -15.34 14.09 -7.61
CA LEU A 89 -16.78 14.29 -7.65
C LEU A 89 -17.10 15.61 -6.95
N LYS A 90 -17.60 16.58 -7.70
CA LYS A 90 -17.90 17.93 -7.21
C LYS A 90 -19.40 18.20 -7.18
N SER A 91 -19.84 18.92 -6.16
CA SER A 91 -21.16 19.52 -6.03
C SER A 91 -20.98 21.04 -5.94
N GLY A 92 -21.03 21.74 -7.07
CA GLY A 92 -20.56 23.12 -7.19
C GLY A 92 -19.06 23.22 -6.84
N SER A 93 -18.70 24.06 -5.87
CA SER A 93 -17.32 24.22 -5.39
C SER A 93 -16.91 23.19 -4.32
N ARG A 94 -17.85 22.37 -3.83
CA ARG A 94 -17.59 21.39 -2.76
C ARG A 94 -17.13 20.07 -3.34
N LEU A 95 -16.04 19.52 -2.81
CA LEU A 95 -15.61 18.15 -3.09
C LEU A 95 -16.52 17.17 -2.31
N ALA A 96 -17.37 16.45 -3.05
CA ALA A 96 -18.32 15.46 -2.52
C ALA A 96 -17.70 14.06 -2.47
N GLY A 97 -16.76 13.77 -3.37
CA GLY A 97 -16.03 12.50 -3.40
C GLY A 97 -14.74 12.60 -4.17
N ALA A 98 -13.84 11.66 -3.95
CA ALA A 98 -12.57 11.54 -4.66
C ALA A 98 -12.09 10.09 -4.76
N MET A 99 -11.27 9.79 -5.77
CA MET A 99 -10.60 8.50 -5.93
C MET A 99 -9.14 8.72 -6.35
N PRO A 100 -8.14 8.19 -5.59
CA PRO A 100 -6.75 8.22 -6.01
C PRO A 100 -6.53 7.21 -7.15
N LEU A 101 -6.42 7.72 -8.37
CA LEU A 101 -6.38 6.93 -9.59
C LEU A 101 -5.13 7.27 -10.39
N TYR A 102 -4.55 6.28 -11.08
CA TYR A 102 -3.31 6.41 -11.83
C TYR A 102 -3.37 5.62 -13.14
N LEU A 103 -2.88 6.23 -14.22
CA LEU A 103 -2.57 5.51 -15.44
C LEU A 103 -1.16 4.90 -15.30
N LYS A 104 -1.09 3.57 -15.42
CA LYS A 104 0.12 2.79 -15.17
C LYS A 104 0.76 2.29 -16.46
N SER A 105 2.06 2.50 -16.62
CA SER A 105 2.83 1.95 -17.73
C SER A 105 3.55 0.63 -17.41
N HIS A 106 3.46 0.16 -16.15
CA HIS A 106 4.02 -1.10 -15.66
C HIS A 106 3.46 -1.43 -14.27
N SER A 107 3.64 -2.66 -13.76
CA SER A 107 3.10 -3.10 -12.45
C SER A 107 4.06 -2.95 -11.26
N PHE A 108 5.19 -2.25 -11.42
CA PHE A 108 6.11 -2.03 -10.30
C PHE A 108 5.48 -1.12 -9.23
N GLY A 109 5.71 -1.48 -7.94
CA GLY A 109 5.28 -0.70 -6.79
C GLY A 109 3.83 -0.91 -6.36
N GLU A 110 3.11 -1.86 -6.94
CA GLU A 110 1.69 -2.14 -6.66
C GLU A 110 1.48 -3.15 -5.52
N TYR A 111 2.39 -4.13 -5.36
CA TYR A 111 2.33 -5.22 -4.37
C TYR A 111 1.15 -6.20 -4.52
N VAL A 112 0.31 -6.02 -5.53
CA VAL A 112 -0.64 -7.02 -6.04
C VAL A 112 -0.13 -7.43 -7.41
N PHE A 113 0.28 -8.71 -7.56
CA PHE A 113 1.08 -9.12 -8.72
C PHE A 113 0.18 -9.66 -9.82
N ASP A 114 0.19 -8.98 -10.94
CA ASP A 114 -0.52 -9.31 -12.17
C ASP A 114 0.43 -9.64 -13.34
N TRP A 115 1.69 -9.95 -13.04
CA TRP A 115 2.71 -10.28 -14.05
C TRP A 115 2.29 -11.39 -14.99
N ALA A 116 1.61 -12.43 -14.46
CA ALA A 116 1.12 -13.54 -15.27
C ALA A 116 0.04 -13.10 -16.27
N TRP A 117 -0.75 -12.07 -15.92
CA TRP A 117 -1.75 -11.50 -16.83
C TRP A 117 -1.08 -10.67 -17.91
N ALA A 118 -0.13 -9.81 -17.54
CA ALA A 118 0.66 -9.02 -18.49
C ALA A 118 1.39 -9.93 -19.50
N ASP A 119 2.00 -11.02 -19.02
CA ASP A 119 2.66 -12.02 -19.86
C ASP A 119 1.68 -12.76 -20.78
N ALA A 120 0.48 -13.09 -20.30
CA ALA A 120 -0.57 -13.70 -21.13
C ALA A 120 -1.03 -12.76 -22.27
N TYR A 121 -1.22 -11.47 -21.98
CA TYR A 121 -1.53 -10.46 -23.00
C TYR A 121 -0.42 -10.38 -24.04
N GLN A 122 0.83 -10.25 -23.59
CA GLN A 122 2.00 -10.16 -24.48
C GLN A 122 2.14 -11.40 -25.40
N ARG A 123 1.94 -12.62 -24.86
CA ARG A 123 1.99 -13.85 -25.65
C ARG A 123 0.91 -13.93 -26.73
N ASN A 124 -0.20 -13.24 -26.54
CA ASN A 124 -1.28 -13.15 -27.53
C ASN A 124 -1.20 -11.89 -28.41
N GLY A 125 -0.10 -11.14 -28.35
CA GLY A 125 0.10 -9.94 -29.19
C GLY A 125 -0.77 -8.74 -28.79
N VAL A 126 -1.34 -8.74 -27.58
CA VAL A 126 -2.21 -7.69 -27.05
C VAL A 126 -1.45 -6.87 -26.01
N ALA A 127 -1.58 -5.56 -26.06
CA ALA A 127 -0.96 -4.66 -25.09
C ALA A 127 -1.69 -4.74 -23.73
N TYR A 128 -0.93 -5.00 -22.65
CA TYR A 128 -1.47 -4.93 -21.27
C TYR A 128 -1.37 -3.53 -20.67
N TYR A 129 -0.35 -2.77 -21.04
CA TYR A 129 -0.17 -1.39 -20.60
C TYR A 129 -0.51 -0.42 -21.72
N PRO A 130 -1.05 0.77 -21.41
CA PRO A 130 -1.36 1.25 -20.07
C PRO A 130 -2.58 0.55 -19.45
N LYS A 131 -2.64 0.56 -18.10
CA LYS A 131 -3.80 0.13 -17.32
C LYS A 131 -4.17 1.21 -16.31
N LEU A 132 -5.41 1.20 -15.83
CA LEU A 132 -5.89 2.12 -14.80
C LEU A 132 -5.79 1.47 -13.42
N LEU A 133 -5.31 2.21 -12.41
CA LEU A 133 -5.10 1.68 -11.07
C LEU A 133 -5.57 2.66 -9.99
N CYS A 134 -6.50 2.22 -9.15
CA CYS A 134 -6.85 2.89 -7.90
C CYS A 134 -5.99 2.34 -6.77
N ALA A 135 -5.09 3.16 -6.23
CA ALA A 135 -4.11 2.77 -5.21
C ALA A 135 -3.53 3.98 -4.49
N VAL A 136 -2.84 3.73 -3.38
CA VAL A 136 -1.80 4.62 -2.87
C VAL A 136 -0.45 4.09 -3.39
N PRO A 137 0.34 4.89 -4.13
CA PRO A 137 1.60 4.43 -4.69
C PRO A 137 2.54 3.86 -3.63
N PHE A 138 3.18 2.74 -3.94
CA PHE A 138 4.18 2.05 -3.12
C PHE A 138 3.70 1.64 -1.72
N THR A 139 2.36 1.56 -1.50
CA THR A 139 1.77 1.42 -0.16
C THR A 139 0.77 0.28 -0.09
N PRO A 140 1.21 -0.95 0.27
CA PRO A 140 0.34 -2.12 0.42
C PRO A 140 -0.41 -2.11 1.77
N VAL A 141 -1.21 -1.06 2.00
CA VAL A 141 -2.01 -0.86 3.22
C VAL A 141 -3.48 -0.77 2.84
N THR A 142 -4.31 -1.55 3.53
CA THR A 142 -5.76 -1.51 3.35
C THR A 142 -6.34 -0.19 3.87
N GLY A 143 -7.21 0.41 3.05
CA GLY A 143 -7.91 1.63 3.41
C GLY A 143 -8.95 2.02 2.37
N PRO A 144 -9.73 3.08 2.60
CA PRO A 144 -10.72 3.53 1.64
C PRO A 144 -10.06 3.90 0.30
N ARG A 145 -10.79 3.63 -0.77
CA ARG A 145 -10.39 3.95 -2.15
C ARG A 145 -11.44 4.82 -2.85
N LEU A 146 -12.70 4.71 -2.40
CA LEU A 146 -13.82 5.53 -2.82
C LEU A 146 -14.10 6.57 -1.71
N LEU A 147 -13.35 7.67 -1.74
CA LEU A 147 -13.41 8.70 -0.70
C LEU A 147 -14.69 9.51 -0.86
N ALA A 148 -15.76 9.12 -0.17
CA ALA A 148 -17.05 9.81 -0.24
C ALA A 148 -17.88 9.61 1.03
N GLY A 149 -18.76 10.58 1.31
CA GLY A 149 -19.63 10.55 2.50
C GLY A 149 -20.84 9.61 2.35
N SER A 150 -21.28 9.35 1.10
CA SER A 150 -22.46 8.51 0.83
C SER A 150 -22.12 7.33 -0.08
N ASP A 151 -22.93 6.28 0.01
CA ASP A 151 -22.81 5.11 -0.88
C ASP A 151 -23.14 5.47 -2.32
N ALA A 152 -24.11 6.35 -2.55
CA ALA A 152 -24.45 6.84 -3.88
C ALA A 152 -23.25 7.57 -4.55
N ASP A 153 -22.47 8.34 -3.78
CA ASP A 153 -21.29 9.02 -4.31
C ASP A 153 -20.13 8.04 -4.57
N ARG A 154 -20.01 6.99 -3.77
CA ARG A 154 -19.07 5.87 -4.04
C ARG A 154 -19.42 5.14 -5.34
N ASP A 155 -20.71 4.89 -5.58
CA ASP A 155 -21.17 4.27 -6.83
C ASP A 155 -20.91 5.16 -8.04
N ARG A 156 -21.13 6.48 -7.91
CA ARG A 156 -20.79 7.44 -8.97
C ARG A 156 -19.30 7.46 -9.30
N LEU A 157 -18.43 7.48 -8.29
CA LEU A 157 -16.97 7.41 -8.48
C LEU A 157 -16.55 6.12 -9.17
N LEU A 158 -17.12 4.99 -8.77
CA LEU A 158 -16.79 3.70 -9.36
C LEU A 158 -17.27 3.60 -10.82
N ALA A 159 -18.50 4.05 -11.10
CA ALA A 159 -19.04 4.10 -12.45
C ALA A 159 -18.16 4.99 -13.36
N ALA A 160 -17.77 6.17 -12.87
CA ALA A 160 -16.90 7.08 -13.61
C ALA A 160 -15.50 6.49 -13.85
N ALA A 161 -14.93 5.74 -12.90
CA ALA A 161 -13.64 5.07 -13.10
C ALA A 161 -13.72 3.98 -14.17
N LEU A 162 -14.81 3.20 -14.21
CA LEU A 162 -15.05 2.18 -15.22
C LEU A 162 -15.32 2.80 -16.62
N GLU A 163 -15.99 3.95 -16.67
CA GLU A 163 -16.22 4.71 -17.90
C GLU A 163 -14.89 5.28 -18.42
N LEU A 164 -14.11 5.95 -17.55
CA LEU A 164 -12.80 6.46 -17.89
C LEU A 164 -11.86 5.36 -18.41
N ALA A 165 -11.93 4.15 -17.83
CA ALA A 165 -11.12 3.03 -18.31
C ALA A 165 -11.51 2.61 -19.73
N ARG A 166 -12.79 2.68 -20.11
CA ARG A 166 -13.25 2.42 -21.47
C ARG A 166 -12.86 3.52 -22.43
N ASP A 167 -13.04 4.79 -22.03
CA ASP A 167 -12.73 5.96 -22.86
C ASP A 167 -11.24 6.08 -23.17
N LEU A 168 -10.39 5.70 -22.22
CA LEU A 168 -8.93 5.63 -22.40
C LEU A 168 -8.47 4.36 -23.12
N GLU A 169 -9.39 3.46 -23.47
CA GLU A 169 -9.10 2.17 -24.12
C GLU A 169 -7.99 1.37 -23.42
N VAL A 170 -7.93 1.47 -22.06
CA VAL A 170 -6.92 0.71 -21.30
C VAL A 170 -7.30 -0.76 -21.20
N SER A 171 -6.31 -1.62 -21.05
CA SER A 171 -6.49 -3.07 -20.94
C SER A 171 -7.33 -3.49 -19.75
N SER A 172 -7.25 -2.73 -18.64
CA SER A 172 -7.84 -3.10 -17.37
C SER A 172 -7.92 -1.93 -16.40
N PHE A 173 -8.83 -2.05 -15.43
CA PHE A 173 -8.90 -1.20 -14.24
C PHE A 173 -8.78 -2.07 -12.98
N HIS A 174 -7.90 -1.69 -12.08
CA HIS A 174 -7.65 -2.39 -10.82
C HIS A 174 -7.85 -1.44 -9.64
N CYS A 175 -8.46 -1.95 -8.56
CA CYS A 175 -8.47 -1.30 -7.26
C CYS A 175 -7.79 -2.23 -6.25
N ILE A 176 -6.68 -1.80 -5.66
CA ILE A 176 -5.87 -2.63 -4.76
C ILE A 176 -5.94 -2.11 -3.34
N PHE A 177 -5.99 -3.04 -2.38
CA PHE A 177 -6.12 -2.77 -0.95
C PHE A 177 -7.35 -1.94 -0.57
N PRO A 178 -8.53 -2.08 -1.22
CA PRO A 178 -9.75 -1.44 -0.75
C PRO A 178 -10.19 -2.01 0.60
N THR A 179 -11.10 -1.33 1.27
CA THR A 179 -11.82 -1.91 2.41
C THR A 179 -12.72 -3.07 1.95
N ARG A 180 -13.09 -3.98 2.86
CA ARG A 180 -13.98 -5.11 2.53
C ARG A 180 -15.33 -4.62 1.96
N ALA A 181 -15.89 -3.56 2.53
CA ALA A 181 -17.14 -2.97 2.04
C ALA A 181 -17.02 -2.45 0.61
N GLU A 182 -15.91 -1.78 0.28
CA GLU A 182 -15.65 -1.30 -1.07
C GLU A 182 -15.38 -2.44 -2.06
N ALA A 183 -14.66 -3.49 -1.66
CA ALA A 183 -14.44 -4.66 -2.50
C ALA A 183 -15.76 -5.36 -2.86
N LEU A 184 -16.68 -5.51 -1.90
CA LEU A 184 -18.03 -6.05 -2.14
C LEU A 184 -18.82 -5.15 -3.09
N ARG A 185 -18.74 -3.83 -2.95
CA ARG A 185 -19.37 -2.85 -3.85
C ARG A 185 -18.81 -2.98 -5.26
N MET A 186 -17.49 -3.04 -5.43
CA MET A 186 -16.83 -3.24 -6.73
C MET A 186 -17.26 -4.55 -7.39
N HIS A 187 -17.41 -5.61 -6.60
CA HIS A 187 -17.92 -6.89 -7.09
C HIS A 187 -19.37 -6.76 -7.59
N ALA A 188 -20.24 -6.06 -6.88
CA ALA A 188 -21.61 -5.77 -7.31
C ALA A 188 -21.68 -4.95 -8.62
N HIS A 189 -20.65 -4.16 -8.91
CA HIS A 189 -20.47 -3.45 -10.18
C HIS A 189 -19.73 -4.28 -11.27
N GLY A 190 -19.60 -5.59 -11.08
CA GLY A 190 -19.09 -6.51 -12.09
C GLY A 190 -17.56 -6.64 -12.11
N MET A 191 -16.85 -6.10 -11.12
CA MET A 191 -15.39 -6.35 -11.01
C MET A 191 -15.13 -7.71 -10.36
N MET A 192 -14.08 -8.39 -10.81
CA MET A 192 -13.62 -9.66 -10.22
C MET A 192 -12.87 -9.38 -8.92
N SER A 193 -13.18 -10.15 -7.87
CA SER A 193 -12.46 -10.07 -6.59
C SER A 193 -11.26 -10.99 -6.54
N ARG A 194 -10.18 -10.54 -5.93
CA ARG A 194 -8.98 -11.34 -5.61
C ARG A 194 -8.65 -11.19 -4.15
N THR A 195 -8.36 -12.32 -3.49
CA THR A 195 -7.90 -12.37 -2.10
C THR A 195 -6.41 -12.73 -2.06
N THR A 196 -5.67 -12.04 -1.21
CA THR A 196 -4.28 -12.33 -0.86
C THR A 196 -4.11 -12.30 0.65
N VAL A 197 -2.94 -12.60 1.19
CA VAL A 197 -2.69 -12.66 2.64
C VAL A 197 -1.58 -11.71 3.04
N GLN A 198 -1.82 -10.95 4.09
CA GLN A 198 -0.81 -10.24 4.88
C GLN A 198 -0.77 -10.77 6.32
N PHE A 199 0.16 -10.26 7.13
CA PHE A 199 0.33 -10.69 8.52
C PHE A 199 0.25 -9.48 9.44
N HIS A 200 -0.77 -9.48 10.31
CA HIS A 200 -1.02 -8.41 11.27
C HIS A 200 -0.97 -8.94 12.69
N TRP A 201 -0.47 -8.13 13.60
CA TRP A 201 -0.54 -8.38 15.04
C TRP A 201 -1.67 -7.54 15.65
N SER A 202 -2.39 -8.14 16.59
CA SER A 202 -3.47 -7.48 17.33
C SER A 202 -3.09 -7.36 18.81
N ASN A 203 -3.24 -6.16 19.35
CA ASN A 203 -3.13 -5.91 20.77
C ASN A 203 -4.36 -6.52 21.50
N ARG A 204 -4.08 -7.26 22.54
CA ARG A 204 -5.11 -7.81 23.44
C ARG A 204 -4.94 -7.27 24.85
N ASP A 205 -4.73 -5.95 24.92
CA ASP A 205 -4.50 -5.19 26.16
C ASP A 205 -3.31 -5.72 26.99
N TYR A 206 -2.25 -6.11 26.28
CA TYR A 206 -1.03 -6.56 26.92
C TYR A 206 -0.40 -5.45 27.74
N ARG A 207 0.03 -5.77 28.98
CA ARG A 207 0.71 -4.83 29.90
C ARG A 207 2.17 -4.58 29.52
N GLY A 208 2.76 -5.46 28.71
CA GLY A 208 4.13 -5.39 28.25
C GLY A 208 4.46 -6.53 27.29
N PHE A 209 5.65 -6.48 26.72
CA PHE A 209 6.10 -7.50 25.76
C PHE A 209 6.21 -8.91 26.36
N ASP A 210 6.58 -9.04 27.61
CA ASP A 210 6.61 -10.35 28.31
C ASP A 210 5.21 -10.94 28.51
N ASP A 211 4.19 -10.11 28.75
CA ASP A 211 2.80 -10.51 28.83
C ASP A 211 2.31 -11.05 27.48
N PHE A 212 2.64 -10.35 26.40
CA PHE A 212 2.42 -10.85 25.05
C PHE A 212 3.12 -12.20 24.82
N LEU A 213 4.40 -12.33 25.16
CA LEU A 213 5.15 -13.58 24.99
C LEU A 213 4.61 -14.72 25.88
N ALA A 214 3.93 -14.41 27.01
CA ALA A 214 3.32 -15.43 27.85
C ALA A 214 2.19 -16.19 27.14
N THR A 215 1.60 -15.60 26.08
CA THR A 215 0.57 -16.25 25.25
C THR A 215 1.15 -17.30 24.28
N PHE A 216 2.46 -17.29 24.03
CA PHE A 216 3.12 -18.21 23.11
C PHE A 216 3.34 -19.61 23.72
N SER A 217 3.35 -20.63 22.85
CA SER A 217 3.85 -21.96 23.19
C SER A 217 5.33 -21.85 23.66
N HIS A 218 5.76 -22.82 24.48
CA HIS A 218 7.10 -22.79 25.09
C HIS A 218 8.23 -22.59 24.06
N ASP A 219 8.22 -23.37 22.98
CA ASP A 219 9.30 -23.35 21.99
C ASP A 219 9.33 -22.05 21.17
N LYS A 220 8.16 -21.55 20.80
CA LYS A 220 8.06 -20.27 20.06
C LYS A 220 8.50 -19.10 20.94
N ARG A 221 8.10 -19.08 22.21
CA ARG A 221 8.56 -18.09 23.19
C ARG A 221 10.06 -18.14 23.41
N LYS A 222 10.63 -19.36 23.56
CA LYS A 222 12.09 -19.56 23.69
C LYS A 222 12.85 -19.00 22.49
N LYS A 223 12.35 -19.24 21.27
CA LYS A 223 12.96 -18.73 20.04
C LYS A 223 12.97 -17.20 19.99
N VAL A 224 11.85 -16.54 20.27
CA VAL A 224 11.77 -15.07 20.31
C VAL A 224 12.73 -14.50 21.37
N LYS A 225 12.77 -15.05 22.58
CA LYS A 225 13.69 -14.64 23.63
C LYS A 225 15.16 -14.83 23.22
N GLN A 226 15.48 -15.88 22.47
CA GLN A 226 16.81 -16.14 21.96
C GLN A 226 17.20 -15.11 20.87
N GLU A 227 16.28 -14.76 19.96
CA GLU A 227 16.51 -13.74 18.92
C GLU A 227 16.79 -12.38 19.57
N ARG A 228 15.97 -11.95 20.55
CA ARG A 228 16.17 -10.68 21.28
C ARG A 228 17.50 -10.65 22.03
N ARG A 229 17.85 -11.74 22.75
CA ARG A 229 19.15 -11.84 23.45
C ARG A 229 20.35 -11.73 22.52
N LYS A 230 20.28 -12.24 21.29
CA LYS A 230 21.39 -12.11 20.31
C LYS A 230 21.62 -10.64 19.93
N VAL A 231 20.54 -9.88 19.75
CA VAL A 231 20.62 -8.45 19.43
C VAL A 231 21.18 -7.66 20.63
N GLU A 232 20.71 -7.95 21.83
CA GLU A 232 21.18 -7.33 23.05
C GLU A 232 22.67 -7.62 23.33
N ALA A 233 23.08 -8.89 23.14
CA ALA A 233 24.47 -9.32 23.30
C ALA A 233 25.43 -8.70 22.27
N ALA A 234 24.90 -8.29 21.10
CA ALA A 234 25.65 -7.51 20.11
C ALA A 234 25.76 -6.02 20.48
N GLY A 235 25.33 -5.60 21.67
CA GLY A 235 25.38 -4.21 22.12
C GLY A 235 24.34 -3.29 21.46
N ILE A 236 23.36 -3.83 20.74
CA ILE A 236 22.36 -3.03 20.05
C ILE A 236 21.37 -2.44 21.05
N ARG A 237 21.09 -1.15 20.91
CA ARG A 237 20.08 -0.39 21.66
C ARG A 237 19.10 0.26 20.67
N TYR A 238 17.88 0.57 21.13
CA TYR A 238 16.85 1.13 20.28
C TYR A 238 16.38 2.49 20.76
N ARG A 239 16.12 3.38 19.81
CA ARG A 239 15.39 4.63 20.04
C ARG A 239 14.16 4.67 19.15
N TRP A 240 13.04 5.06 19.73
CA TRP A 240 11.83 5.41 18.98
C TRP A 240 11.79 6.93 18.84
N LEU A 241 11.85 7.39 17.61
CA LEU A 241 11.75 8.81 17.28
C LEU A 241 10.37 9.06 16.70
N GLU A 242 9.65 10.01 17.26
CA GLU A 242 8.29 10.35 16.87
C GLU A 242 8.23 11.82 16.39
N GLY A 243 7.50 12.07 15.30
CA GLY A 243 7.19 13.41 14.86
C GLY A 243 8.43 14.30 14.69
N ASP A 244 8.44 15.40 15.41
CA ASP A 244 9.51 16.41 15.34
C ASP A 244 10.84 15.98 15.97
N GLU A 245 10.90 14.83 16.63
CA GLU A 245 12.16 14.24 17.10
C GLU A 245 13.00 13.70 15.95
N ILE A 246 12.35 13.33 14.81
CA ILE A 246 13.04 12.85 13.61
C ILE A 246 13.67 14.03 12.88
N ARG A 247 14.97 14.19 13.03
CA ARG A 247 15.74 15.30 12.43
C ARG A 247 16.19 14.95 11.01
N GLU A 248 16.64 15.94 10.26
CA GLU A 248 17.17 15.76 8.90
C GLU A 248 18.26 14.68 8.82
N ARG A 249 19.18 14.65 9.80
CA ARG A 249 20.24 13.61 9.92
C ARG A 249 19.66 12.20 10.04
N ASP A 250 18.51 12.04 10.71
CA ASP A 250 17.87 10.74 10.92
C ASP A 250 17.19 10.29 9.61
N TRP A 251 16.60 11.21 8.86
CA TRP A 251 16.09 10.96 7.51
C TRP A 251 17.19 10.58 6.52
N ALA A 252 18.31 11.30 6.55
CA ALA A 252 19.47 10.97 5.71
C ALA A 252 20.04 9.60 6.05
N PHE A 253 20.12 9.24 7.33
CA PHE A 253 20.54 7.91 7.77
C PHE A 253 19.54 6.84 7.31
N PHE A 254 18.26 7.02 7.59
CA PHE A 254 17.20 6.09 7.18
C PHE A 254 17.21 5.88 5.66
N HIS A 255 17.34 6.92 4.86
CA HIS A 255 17.39 6.80 3.41
C HIS A 255 18.58 5.98 2.92
N ARG A 256 19.75 6.08 3.57
CA ARG A 256 20.89 5.21 3.27
C ARG A 256 20.56 3.73 3.55
N CYS A 257 19.94 3.44 4.69
CA CYS A 257 19.47 2.10 5.04
C CYS A 257 18.45 1.57 4.02
N TYR A 258 17.45 2.39 3.68
CA TYR A 258 16.42 2.09 2.69
C TYR A 258 17.03 1.74 1.33
N ARG A 259 17.94 2.56 0.82
CA ARG A 259 18.66 2.30 -0.44
C ARG A 259 19.50 1.03 -0.40
N GLN A 260 20.12 0.71 0.75
CA GLN A 260 20.90 -0.50 0.92
C GLN A 260 20.05 -1.75 0.75
N THR A 261 18.84 -1.79 1.34
CA THR A 261 17.90 -2.91 1.16
C THR A 261 17.55 -3.14 -0.32
N TYR A 262 17.25 -2.07 -1.07
CA TYR A 262 16.97 -2.21 -2.50
C TYR A 262 18.18 -2.71 -3.29
N ARG A 263 19.38 -2.23 -2.97
CA ARG A 263 20.62 -2.69 -3.60
C ARG A 263 20.87 -4.18 -3.36
N GLU A 264 20.65 -4.65 -2.14
CA GLU A 264 20.78 -6.08 -1.77
C GLU A 264 19.78 -6.97 -2.52
N HIS A 265 18.63 -6.43 -2.88
CA HIS A 265 17.60 -7.12 -3.68
C HIS A 265 17.72 -6.89 -5.19
N GLY A 266 18.79 -6.24 -5.68
CA GLY A 266 19.00 -5.96 -7.10
C GLY A 266 17.93 -5.07 -7.72
N SER A 267 17.31 -4.19 -6.94
CA SER A 267 16.20 -3.33 -7.37
C SER A 267 16.48 -1.84 -7.11
N THR A 268 15.63 -0.98 -7.68
CA THR A 268 15.76 0.47 -7.54
C THR A 268 14.76 1.00 -6.52
N PRO A 269 15.20 1.88 -5.60
CA PRO A 269 14.32 2.52 -4.62
C PRO A 269 13.24 3.36 -5.32
N TYR A 270 11.98 3.23 -4.89
CA TYR A 270 10.87 4.03 -5.40
C TYR A 270 10.83 5.45 -4.83
N LEU A 271 11.31 5.62 -3.59
CA LEU A 271 11.20 6.87 -2.84
C LEU A 271 12.60 7.50 -2.66
N ASN A 272 12.67 8.82 -2.76
CA ASN A 272 13.90 9.58 -2.57
C ASN A 272 13.96 10.25 -1.18
N LEU A 273 15.09 10.85 -0.84
CA LEU A 273 15.28 11.52 0.44
C LEU A 273 14.34 12.71 0.62
N GLU A 274 14.08 13.46 -0.46
CA GLU A 274 13.19 14.62 -0.45
C GLU A 274 11.77 14.21 -0.02
N PHE A 275 11.26 13.09 -0.51
CA PHE A 275 9.97 12.55 -0.09
C PHE A 275 9.94 12.31 1.42
N PHE A 276 10.96 11.64 1.99
CA PHE A 276 11.00 11.35 3.42
C PHE A 276 11.07 12.63 4.27
N CYS A 277 11.90 13.58 3.88
CA CYS A 277 11.97 14.89 4.55
C CYS A 277 10.64 15.63 4.47
N ARG A 278 9.98 15.60 3.31
CA ARG A 278 8.73 16.29 3.06
C ARG A 278 7.58 15.72 3.90
N ILE A 279 7.41 14.40 3.93
CA ILE A 279 6.39 13.80 4.81
C ILE A 279 6.73 14.02 6.28
N GLY A 280 8.03 14.04 6.64
CA GLY A 280 8.50 14.40 7.98
C GLY A 280 8.00 15.76 8.44
N SER A 281 8.03 16.75 7.54
CA SER A 281 7.52 18.10 7.81
C SER A 281 5.99 18.21 7.79
N LEU A 282 5.33 17.51 6.84
CA LEU A 282 3.88 17.66 6.61
C LEU A 282 3.02 16.77 7.51
N LEU A 283 3.52 15.60 7.90
CA LEU A 283 2.78 14.57 8.62
C LEU A 283 3.50 14.08 9.89
N PRO A 284 4.19 14.94 10.67
CA PRO A 284 5.07 14.50 11.75
C PRO A 284 4.36 13.59 12.76
N ARG A 285 3.11 13.86 13.11
CA ARG A 285 2.33 13.08 14.09
C ARG A 285 2.05 11.63 13.68
N HIS A 286 2.22 11.31 12.40
CA HIS A 286 1.97 9.99 11.84
C HIS A 286 3.24 9.15 11.68
N LEU A 287 4.42 9.71 11.90
CA LEU A 287 5.69 9.03 11.60
C LEU A 287 6.38 8.54 12.86
N VAL A 288 6.84 7.31 12.80
CA VAL A 288 7.63 6.64 13.84
C VAL A 288 8.85 6.01 13.20
N LEU A 289 10.03 6.47 13.56
CA LEU A 289 11.30 5.91 13.11
C LEU A 289 11.93 5.13 14.27
N ILE A 290 12.07 3.82 14.10
CA ILE A 290 12.76 2.94 15.05
C ILE A 290 14.20 2.82 14.60
N VAL A 291 15.14 3.33 15.41
CA VAL A 291 16.57 3.36 15.10
C VAL A 291 17.30 2.38 16.02
N ALA A 292 18.05 1.46 15.41
CA ALA A 292 18.98 0.58 16.11
C ALA A 292 20.37 1.20 16.12
N GLU A 293 21.01 1.23 17.30
CA GLU A 293 22.33 1.80 17.53
C GLU A 293 23.27 0.75 18.13
N CYS A 294 24.50 0.71 17.65
CA CYS A 294 25.61 -0.07 18.20
C CYS A 294 26.74 0.89 18.57
N ASP A 295 27.24 0.80 19.79
CA ASP A 295 28.32 1.70 20.30
C ASP A 295 28.01 3.20 20.08
N GLY A 296 26.75 3.59 20.25
CA GLY A 296 26.28 4.96 20.06
C GLY A 296 26.15 5.43 18.61
N ALA A 297 26.42 4.57 17.62
CA ALA A 297 26.26 4.87 16.20
C ALA A 297 25.04 4.15 15.61
N PRO A 298 24.20 4.81 14.77
CA PRO A 298 23.04 4.18 14.15
C PRO A 298 23.49 3.18 13.08
N VAL A 299 22.97 1.94 13.14
CA VAL A 299 23.32 0.81 12.26
C VAL A 299 22.15 0.32 11.39
N ALA A 300 20.90 0.51 11.85
CA ALA A 300 19.71 0.15 11.11
C ALA A 300 18.52 1.02 11.50
N ALA A 301 17.52 1.09 10.65
CA ALA A 301 16.26 1.76 10.99
C ALA A 301 15.05 1.16 10.26
N SER A 302 13.87 1.27 10.89
CA SER A 302 12.59 1.01 10.24
C SER A 302 11.67 2.21 10.36
N LEU A 303 11.06 2.60 9.24
CA LEU A 303 10.02 3.62 9.18
C LEU A 303 8.66 2.96 9.29
N ASN A 304 7.88 3.48 10.22
CA ASN A 304 6.50 3.09 10.43
C ASN A 304 5.59 4.32 10.30
N VAL A 305 4.37 4.10 9.85
CA VAL A 305 3.34 5.14 9.76
C VAL A 305 2.16 4.73 10.62
N ARG A 306 1.69 5.62 11.47
CA ARG A 306 0.57 5.34 12.38
C ARG A 306 -0.65 6.21 12.10
N ASP A 307 -1.82 5.65 12.35
CA ASP A 307 -3.06 6.38 12.60
C ASP A 307 -3.51 6.18 14.07
N THR A 308 -4.76 6.46 14.38
CA THR A 308 -5.28 6.33 15.77
C THR A 308 -5.34 4.89 16.29
N GLY A 309 -5.43 3.91 15.43
CA GLY A 309 -5.63 2.50 15.80
C GLY A 309 -4.58 1.53 15.24
N ARG A 310 -3.74 1.99 14.30
CA ARG A 310 -2.81 1.12 13.58
C ARG A 310 -1.41 1.69 13.50
N LEU A 311 -0.43 0.80 13.54
CA LEU A 311 0.95 1.05 13.15
C LEU A 311 1.26 0.22 11.91
N CYS A 312 1.66 0.85 10.83
CA CYS A 312 2.01 0.18 9.58
C CYS A 312 3.53 0.20 9.38
N GLY A 313 4.18 -0.95 9.50
CA GLY A 313 5.59 -1.11 9.13
C GLY A 313 5.77 -0.94 7.63
N ARG A 314 6.59 0.04 7.22
CA ARG A 314 6.69 0.40 5.80
C ARG A 314 8.02 0.04 5.16
N TYR A 315 9.09 0.60 5.65
CA TYR A 315 10.40 0.43 5.05
C TYR A 315 11.43 0.20 6.13
N TRP A 316 12.44 -0.59 5.81
CA TRP A 316 13.54 -0.84 6.70
C TRP A 316 14.85 -0.97 5.91
N GLY A 317 15.97 -0.87 6.62
CA GLY A 317 17.26 -1.27 6.13
C GLY A 317 18.32 -1.22 7.22
N ALA A 318 19.46 -1.83 6.92
CA ALA A 318 20.60 -1.87 7.80
C ALA A 318 21.89 -1.57 7.01
N LEU A 319 22.84 -0.89 7.63
CA LEU A 319 24.18 -0.67 7.09
C LEU A 319 25.19 -1.67 7.66
N GLN A 320 24.80 -2.40 8.72
CA GLN A 320 25.58 -3.47 9.32
C GLN A 320 24.71 -4.70 9.52
N HIS A 321 25.30 -5.87 9.32
CA HIS A 321 24.61 -7.15 9.51
C HIS A 321 24.82 -7.65 10.95
N HIS A 322 23.71 -7.80 11.68
CA HIS A 322 23.68 -8.46 12.99
C HIS A 322 22.59 -9.53 13.00
N ALA A 323 22.86 -10.66 13.66
CA ALA A 323 21.91 -11.77 13.74
C ALA A 323 20.60 -11.35 14.43
N ALA A 324 19.46 -11.60 13.78
CA ALA A 324 18.12 -11.25 14.21
C ALA A 324 17.77 -9.73 14.24
N LEU A 325 18.69 -8.85 13.80
CA LEU A 325 18.49 -7.39 13.78
C LEU A 325 17.19 -6.99 13.04
N HIS A 326 16.92 -7.58 11.88
CA HIS A 326 15.70 -7.35 11.11
C HIS A 326 14.44 -7.66 11.93
N PHE A 327 14.42 -8.80 12.63
CA PHE A 327 13.25 -9.22 13.39
C PHE A 327 13.01 -8.33 14.59
N GLU A 328 14.07 -7.95 15.28
CA GLU A 328 13.97 -7.03 16.42
C GLU A 328 13.48 -5.66 15.94
N THR A 329 14.14 -5.07 14.94
CA THR A 329 13.83 -3.71 14.48
C THR A 329 12.46 -3.58 13.84
N CYS A 330 12.07 -4.57 13.00
CA CYS A 330 10.84 -4.47 12.22
C CYS A 330 9.61 -5.03 12.92
N TYR A 331 9.77 -6.00 13.84
CA TYR A 331 8.61 -6.67 14.44
C TYR A 331 8.56 -6.49 15.95
N TYR A 332 9.61 -6.87 16.70
CA TYR A 332 9.53 -6.84 18.15
C TYR A 332 9.42 -5.41 18.69
N GLN A 333 10.22 -4.50 18.15
CA GLN A 333 10.14 -3.08 18.51
C GLN A 333 8.82 -2.44 18.08
N GLY A 334 8.26 -2.81 16.91
CA GLY A 334 6.94 -2.34 16.47
C GLY A 334 5.81 -2.83 17.37
N ILE A 335 5.83 -4.11 17.79
CA ILE A 335 4.86 -4.67 18.74
C ILE A 335 5.01 -4.01 20.11
N GLU A 336 6.24 -3.86 20.62
CA GLU A 336 6.52 -3.22 21.91
C GLU A 336 6.04 -1.75 21.92
N TYR A 337 6.28 -1.03 20.82
CA TYR A 337 5.75 0.31 20.62
C TYR A 337 4.21 0.34 20.66
N CYS A 338 3.54 -0.58 19.95
CA CYS A 338 2.08 -0.67 19.96
C CYS A 338 1.52 -0.94 21.36
N ILE A 339 2.14 -1.84 22.13
CA ILE A 339 1.76 -2.11 23.52
C ILE A 339 1.92 -0.84 24.35
N ALA A 340 3.08 -0.19 24.27
CA ALA A 340 3.39 1.03 25.05
C ALA A 340 2.47 2.23 24.73
N ARG A 341 1.92 2.29 23.51
CA ARG A 341 1.05 3.40 23.05
C ARG A 341 -0.43 3.01 22.98
N GLY A 342 -0.83 1.79 23.39
CA GLY A 342 -2.21 1.33 23.31
C GLY A 342 -2.74 1.21 21.88
N ILE A 343 -1.86 1.00 20.88
CA ILE A 343 -2.25 0.83 19.48
C ILE A 343 -2.82 -0.57 19.27
N ALA A 344 -3.99 -0.67 18.64
CA ALA A 344 -4.73 -1.91 18.51
C ALA A 344 -4.10 -2.90 17.52
N THR A 345 -3.51 -2.41 16.41
CA THR A 345 -3.04 -3.28 15.32
C THR A 345 -1.66 -2.86 14.83
N PHE A 346 -0.80 -3.86 14.58
CA PHE A 346 0.45 -3.66 13.86
C PHE A 346 0.44 -4.45 12.55
N GLU A 347 0.57 -3.74 11.43
CA GLU A 347 0.68 -4.30 10.08
C GLU A 347 2.16 -4.47 9.72
N GLY A 348 2.63 -5.71 9.66
CA GLY A 348 4.07 -6.01 9.49
C GLY A 348 4.60 -5.90 8.05
N GLY A 349 3.86 -5.25 7.12
CA GLY A 349 4.22 -5.13 5.70
C GLY A 349 3.73 -6.31 4.83
N SER A 350 3.99 -6.24 3.51
CA SER A 350 3.25 -7.00 2.49
C SER A 350 3.46 -8.52 2.48
N ARG A 351 4.62 -9.06 2.83
CA ARG A 351 4.92 -10.50 2.69
C ARG A 351 5.75 -11.06 3.84
N GLY A 352 5.77 -12.39 3.97
CA GLY A 352 6.70 -13.14 4.80
C GLY A 352 6.05 -13.95 5.91
N GLU A 353 5.91 -15.26 5.69
CA GLU A 353 5.42 -16.24 6.67
C GLU A 353 6.22 -16.25 7.99
N HIS A 354 7.50 -15.83 7.94
CA HIS A 354 8.32 -15.71 9.14
C HIS A 354 7.71 -14.80 10.22
N LYS A 355 6.79 -13.91 9.84
CA LYS A 355 6.02 -13.05 10.74
C LYS A 355 5.08 -13.84 11.64
N LEU A 356 4.52 -14.94 11.13
CA LEU A 356 3.64 -15.82 11.90
C LEU A 356 4.33 -16.30 13.18
N ALA A 357 5.58 -16.77 13.08
CA ALA A 357 6.34 -17.22 14.25
C ALA A 357 6.60 -16.12 15.30
N ARG A 358 6.31 -14.88 14.97
CA ARG A 358 6.46 -13.67 15.81
C ARG A 358 5.12 -13.09 16.27
N GLY A 359 4.04 -13.82 16.03
CA GLY A 359 2.70 -13.47 16.52
C GLY A 359 1.87 -12.61 15.59
N LEU A 360 2.34 -12.33 14.37
CA LEU A 360 1.51 -11.67 13.36
C LEU A 360 0.68 -12.74 12.64
N MET A 361 -0.63 -12.64 12.73
CA MET A 361 -1.56 -13.63 12.18
C MET A 361 -1.95 -13.28 10.74
N PRO A 362 -2.32 -14.28 9.91
CA PRO A 362 -2.77 -14.03 8.55
C PRO A 362 -4.07 -13.23 8.53
N VAL A 363 -4.14 -12.26 7.62
CA VAL A 363 -5.33 -11.42 7.37
C VAL A 363 -5.56 -11.38 5.87
N GLU A 364 -6.82 -11.59 5.47
CA GLU A 364 -7.22 -11.45 4.08
C GLU A 364 -7.11 -10.01 3.60
N ILE A 365 -6.51 -9.84 2.44
CA ILE A 365 -6.38 -8.58 1.74
C ILE A 365 -7.07 -8.69 0.39
N LEU A 366 -7.90 -7.72 0.07
CA LEU A 366 -8.74 -7.73 -1.11
C LEU A 366 -8.19 -6.81 -2.21
N SER A 367 -8.50 -7.16 -3.45
CA SER A 367 -8.39 -6.30 -4.62
C SER A 367 -9.52 -6.60 -5.59
N ALA A 368 -9.85 -5.63 -6.44
CA ALA A 368 -10.90 -5.75 -7.43
C ALA A 368 -10.35 -5.42 -8.83
N HIS A 369 -10.77 -6.16 -9.84
CA HIS A 369 -10.19 -6.14 -11.18
C HIS A 369 -11.27 -6.15 -12.25
N TRP A 370 -11.18 -5.24 -13.20
CA TRP A 370 -11.95 -5.22 -14.44
C TRP A 370 -10.98 -5.30 -15.62
N LEU A 371 -11.28 -6.15 -16.60
CA LEU A 371 -10.51 -6.33 -17.83
C LEU A 371 -11.39 -5.99 -19.03
N ALA A 372 -10.87 -5.21 -19.97
CA ALA A 372 -11.61 -4.78 -21.15
C ALA A 372 -11.89 -5.94 -22.13
N HIS A 373 -10.93 -6.85 -22.29
CA HIS A 373 -11.05 -7.95 -23.25
C HIS A 373 -11.81 -9.14 -22.64
N PRO A 374 -12.98 -9.54 -23.20
CA PRO A 374 -13.84 -10.55 -22.58
C PRO A 374 -13.20 -11.90 -22.37
N GLU A 375 -12.37 -12.38 -23.31
CA GLU A 375 -11.70 -13.68 -23.21
C GLU A 375 -10.66 -13.69 -22.09
N PHE A 376 -9.87 -12.62 -21.96
CA PHE A 376 -8.94 -12.48 -20.85
C PHE A 376 -9.68 -12.32 -19.53
N ALA A 377 -10.79 -11.59 -19.49
CA ALA A 377 -11.64 -11.47 -18.30
C ALA A 377 -12.16 -12.85 -17.85
N ALA A 378 -12.65 -13.67 -18.78
CA ALA A 378 -13.11 -15.02 -18.48
C ALA A 378 -11.96 -15.92 -17.97
N ALA A 379 -10.79 -15.88 -18.61
CA ALA A 379 -9.61 -16.67 -18.21
C ALA A 379 -9.08 -16.26 -16.82
N VAL A 380 -8.98 -14.94 -16.56
CA VAL A 380 -8.57 -14.40 -15.26
C VAL A 380 -9.62 -14.74 -14.19
N GLY A 381 -10.92 -14.65 -14.49
CA GLY A 381 -11.98 -15.03 -13.56
C GLY A 381 -11.86 -16.49 -13.10
N GLN A 382 -11.61 -17.42 -14.03
CA GLN A 382 -11.37 -18.84 -13.72
C GLN A 382 -10.09 -19.05 -12.91
N PHE A 383 -9.03 -18.29 -13.19
CA PHE A 383 -7.79 -18.32 -12.42
C PHE A 383 -8.04 -17.86 -10.98
N LEU A 384 -8.73 -16.73 -10.79
CA LEU A 384 -9.03 -16.17 -9.47
C LEU A 384 -9.91 -17.08 -8.62
N ALA A 385 -10.89 -17.75 -9.24
CA ALA A 385 -11.73 -18.74 -8.55
C ALA A 385 -10.92 -19.92 -8.00
N ARG A 386 -9.92 -20.40 -8.75
CA ARG A 386 -8.99 -21.44 -8.29
C ARG A 386 -8.01 -20.94 -7.24
N GLU A 387 -7.49 -19.72 -7.41
CA GLU A 387 -6.59 -19.08 -6.44
C GLU A 387 -7.28 -18.91 -5.08
N ALA A 388 -8.54 -18.46 -5.04
CA ALA A 388 -9.32 -18.29 -3.81
C ALA A 388 -9.40 -19.60 -3.00
N GLN A 389 -9.70 -20.73 -3.62
CA GLN A 389 -9.72 -22.04 -2.94
C GLN A 389 -8.34 -22.44 -2.38
N GLY A 390 -7.26 -21.99 -3.01
CA GLY A 390 -5.89 -22.17 -2.51
C GLY A 390 -5.59 -21.29 -1.29
N ILE A 391 -6.10 -20.06 -1.29
CA ILE A 391 -5.91 -19.10 -0.18
C ILE A 391 -6.61 -19.60 1.09
N ASP A 392 -7.85 -20.11 1.00
CA ASP A 392 -8.57 -20.66 2.15
C ASP A 392 -7.75 -21.76 2.84
N ARG A 393 -7.29 -22.75 2.06
CA ARG A 393 -6.44 -23.83 2.58
C ARG A 393 -5.15 -23.33 3.19
N TYR A 394 -4.52 -22.35 2.53
CA TYR A 394 -3.29 -21.73 3.02
C TYR A 394 -3.48 -21.01 4.36
N VAL A 395 -4.59 -20.30 4.54
CA VAL A 395 -4.93 -19.63 5.82
C VAL A 395 -5.13 -20.66 6.93
N ASP A 396 -5.81 -21.77 6.64
CA ASP A 396 -6.01 -22.88 7.60
C ASP A 396 -4.67 -23.52 8.02
N GLU A 397 -3.78 -23.82 7.06
CA GLU A 397 -2.43 -24.32 7.33
C GLU A 397 -1.60 -23.36 8.19
N LEU A 398 -1.74 -22.05 7.95
CA LEU A 398 -1.06 -21.02 8.74
C LEU A 398 -1.63 -20.98 10.17
N ALA A 399 -2.94 -21.14 10.34
CA ALA A 399 -3.58 -21.16 11.66
C ALA A 399 -3.04 -22.31 12.53
N ASP A 400 -2.82 -23.48 11.96
CA ASP A 400 -2.21 -24.62 12.65
C ASP A 400 -0.77 -24.36 13.12
N ARG A 401 -0.06 -23.51 12.42
CA ARG A 401 1.33 -23.13 12.72
C ARG A 401 1.44 -21.90 13.63
N ALA A 402 0.31 -21.36 14.12
CA ALA A 402 0.27 -20.18 14.98
C ALA A 402 1.18 -20.34 16.20
N PRO A 403 1.85 -19.28 16.67
CA PRO A 403 2.79 -19.40 17.79
C PRO A 403 2.10 -19.48 19.15
N TYR A 404 0.83 -19.20 19.23
CA TYR A 404 0.05 -19.09 20.46
C TYR A 404 -0.22 -20.47 21.09
N LYS A 405 -0.40 -20.48 22.40
CA LYS A 405 -0.89 -21.67 23.12
C LYS A 405 -2.25 -22.07 22.55
N ARG A 406 -2.44 -23.35 22.28
CA ARG A 406 -3.80 -23.86 22.03
C ARG A 406 -4.62 -23.65 23.31
N VAL A 407 -5.65 -22.85 23.21
CA VAL A 407 -6.69 -22.82 24.26
C VAL A 407 -7.40 -24.16 24.12
N ASN A 408 -7.23 -25.05 25.10
CA ASN A 408 -8.12 -26.20 25.18
C ASN A 408 -9.53 -25.61 25.32
N SER A 409 -10.29 -25.64 24.24
CA SER A 409 -11.74 -25.52 24.33
C SER A 409 -12.22 -26.79 25.06
N GLU A 410 -12.16 -26.78 26.39
CA GLU A 410 -13.02 -27.65 27.17
C GLU A 410 -14.45 -27.11 26.99
N LEU A 411 -15.21 -27.85 26.23
CA LEU A 411 -16.61 -28.10 26.04
C LEU A 411 -17.14 -27.85 24.66
#